data_d9b1265ce2520615a92d3223c4df1fad
#
_entry.id   d9b1265ce2520615a92d3223c4df1fad
#
_cell.length_a   1.000
_cell.length_b   1.000
_cell.length_c   1.000
_cell.angle_alpha   90.00
_cell.angle_beta   90.00
_cell.angle_gamma   90.00
#
_symmetry.space_group_name_H-M   'P 1'
#
loop_
_entity.id
_entity.type
_entity.pdbx_description
1 polymer ?
#
loop_
_entity_poly.entity_id
_entity_poly.type
_entity_poly.pdbx_seq_one_letter_code
_entity_poly.pdbx_strand_id
1 'polypeptide(L)'
;VNMKLKPSIANASIFAPYPGLKMTKYAIDQGYFDGNFDKLEATYYDSSVLKFKNKGDEKQIYNLRCFFSLLTHHPWLMFFIRPLLYLPFKKLFWTIGNILDGYYLRKGIAYQQKPLEFIGSVFHFLTHYRNSLRLSKDNT
;
A
#
# COMPACT_ATOMS: atom_id res chain seq x y z
N VAL A 1 -15.78 -1.79 7.75
CA VAL A 1 -15.91 -0.62 8.62
C VAL A 1 -15.73 0.66 7.81
N ASN A 2 -14.58 0.87 7.14
CA ASN A 2 -14.27 2.11 6.43
C ASN A 2 -15.29 2.49 5.34
N MET A 3 -15.80 1.53 4.58
CA MET A 3 -16.84 1.75 3.57
C MET A 3 -18.16 2.29 4.16
N LYS A 4 -18.47 1.96 5.41
CA LYS A 4 -19.65 2.48 6.13
C LYS A 4 -19.41 3.88 6.69
N LEU A 5 -18.19 4.15 7.16
CA LEU A 5 -17.82 5.43 7.77
C LEU A 5 -17.61 6.54 6.75
N LYS A 6 -17.29 6.19 5.50
CA LYS A 6 -17.00 7.13 4.39
C LYS A 6 -16.00 8.23 4.79
N PRO A 7 -14.80 7.85 5.31
CA PRO A 7 -13.82 8.85 5.72
C PRO A 7 -13.38 9.69 4.52
N SER A 8 -13.06 10.97 4.75
CA SER A 8 -12.53 11.86 3.71
C SER A 8 -11.19 11.37 3.14
N ILE A 9 -10.38 10.75 3.99
CA ILE A 9 -9.09 10.15 3.63
C ILE A 9 -9.09 8.71 4.17
N ALA A 10 -8.80 7.76 3.30
CA ALA A 10 -8.64 6.34 3.66
C ALA A 10 -7.28 5.85 3.18
N ASN A 11 -6.51 5.29 4.07
CA ASN A 11 -5.23 4.66 3.74
C ASN A 11 -5.16 3.27 4.38
N ALA A 12 -4.45 2.35 3.74
CA ALA A 12 -4.16 1.04 4.28
C ALA A 12 -2.66 0.75 4.15
N SER A 13 -2.07 0.24 5.22
CA SER A 13 -0.71 -0.29 5.23
C SER A 13 -0.74 -1.78 5.53
N ILE A 14 0.28 -2.50 5.09
CA ILE A 14 0.47 -3.89 5.46
C ILE A 14 1.08 -3.90 6.86
N PHE A 15 0.59 -4.80 7.71
CA PHE A 15 1.09 -4.92 9.08
C PHE A 15 2.58 -5.26 9.09
N ALA A 16 3.36 -4.46 9.82
CA ALA A 16 4.76 -4.74 10.11
C ALA A 16 4.91 -5.17 11.58
N PRO A 17 5.50 -6.33 11.86
CA PRO A 17 5.60 -6.89 13.21
C PRO A 17 6.74 -6.23 13.99
N TYR A 18 6.49 -5.09 14.66
CA TYR A 18 7.48 -4.47 15.53
C TYR A 18 7.62 -5.18 16.86
N PRO A 19 8.83 -5.12 17.47
CA PRO A 19 9.06 -5.66 18.81
C PRO A 19 8.11 -5.07 19.85
N GLY A 20 7.65 -5.89 20.80
CA GLY A 20 6.81 -5.44 21.91
C GLY A 20 5.31 -5.31 21.62
N LEU A 21 4.87 -5.42 20.38
CA LEU A 21 3.44 -5.38 20.07
C LEU A 21 2.76 -6.72 20.34
N LYS A 22 1.56 -6.70 20.92
CA LYS A 22 0.74 -7.90 21.14
C LYS A 22 0.46 -8.67 19.84
N MET A 23 0.24 -7.90 18.74
CA MET A 23 -0.01 -8.48 17.42
C MET A 23 1.23 -9.18 16.85
N THR A 24 2.42 -8.66 17.14
CA THR A 24 3.70 -9.30 16.75
C THR A 24 3.85 -10.63 17.48
N LYS A 25 3.57 -10.66 18.80
CA LYS A 25 3.57 -11.92 19.56
C LYS A 25 2.61 -12.93 18.95
N TYR A 26 1.38 -12.51 18.67
CA TYR A 26 0.40 -13.37 18.00
C TYR A 26 0.91 -13.89 16.65
N ALA A 27 1.53 -13.03 15.83
CA ALA A 27 2.07 -13.44 14.54
C ALA A 27 3.20 -14.47 14.67
N ILE A 28 4.05 -14.38 15.70
CA ILE A 28 5.09 -15.36 16.03
C ILE A 28 4.45 -16.67 16.49
N ASP A 29 3.52 -16.61 17.44
CA ASP A 29 2.85 -17.78 18.02
C ASP A 29 2.07 -18.57 16.96
N GLN A 30 1.53 -17.90 15.94
CA GLN A 30 0.83 -18.52 14.81
C GLN A 30 1.75 -18.91 13.64
N GLY A 31 3.06 -18.65 13.73
CA GLY A 31 4.02 -18.97 12.69
C GLY A 31 3.95 -18.06 11.44
N TYR A 32 3.25 -16.92 11.52
CA TYR A 32 3.19 -15.93 10.46
C TYR A 32 4.46 -15.06 10.38
N PHE A 33 5.24 -15.01 11.44
CA PHE A 33 6.50 -14.29 11.51
C PHE A 33 7.56 -15.13 12.22
N ASP A 34 8.79 -15.11 11.72
CA ASP A 34 9.89 -15.91 12.25
C ASP A 34 10.62 -15.27 13.45
N GLY A 35 10.21 -14.06 13.85
CA GLY A 35 10.84 -13.31 14.94
C GLY A 35 12.12 -12.58 14.53
N ASN A 36 12.54 -12.66 13.28
CA ASN A 36 13.73 -11.94 12.80
C ASN A 36 13.38 -10.50 12.40
N PHE A 37 13.66 -9.58 13.32
CA PHE A 37 13.38 -8.15 13.15
C PHE A 37 14.39 -7.45 12.23
N ASP A 38 15.54 -8.04 11.93
CA ASP A 38 16.54 -7.45 11.02
C ASP A 38 16.04 -7.38 9.57
N LYS A 39 15.03 -8.19 9.25
CA LYS A 39 14.36 -8.19 7.95
C LYS A 39 13.31 -7.09 7.78
N LEU A 40 13.06 -6.29 8.83
CA LEU A 40 12.11 -5.20 8.74
C LEU A 40 12.70 -4.09 7.88
N GLU A 41 12.15 -3.91 6.70
CA GLU A 41 12.51 -2.78 5.84
C GLU A 41 11.92 -1.47 6.37
N ALA A 42 12.61 -0.35 6.08
CA ALA A 42 12.17 0.98 6.49
C ALA A 42 10.82 1.40 5.86
N THR A 43 10.38 0.71 4.81
CA THR A 43 9.13 1.00 4.11
C THR A 43 8.17 -0.17 4.15
N TYR A 44 7.01 0.02 4.78
CA TYR A 44 5.92 -0.98 4.84
C TYR A 44 5.11 -1.11 3.55
N TYR A 45 5.56 -0.47 2.50
CA TYR A 45 4.75 -0.29 1.30
C TYR A 45 5.04 -1.35 0.23
N ASP A 46 6.24 -1.92 0.21
CA ASP A 46 6.70 -2.74 -0.91
C ASP A 46 6.91 -4.21 -0.60
N SER A 47 7.14 -4.55 0.66
CA SER A 47 7.36 -5.93 1.10
C SER A 47 6.68 -6.22 2.44
N SER A 48 6.45 -7.49 2.72
CA SER A 48 6.02 -7.96 4.03
C SER A 48 6.95 -9.08 4.48
N VAL A 49 7.38 -9.01 5.73
CA VAL A 49 8.14 -10.10 6.38
C VAL A 49 7.24 -11.22 6.88
N LEU A 50 5.91 -11.04 6.74
CA LEU A 50 4.94 -12.05 7.14
C LEU A 50 4.92 -13.21 6.16
N LYS A 51 4.81 -14.41 6.70
CA LYS A 51 4.58 -15.63 5.93
C LYS A 51 3.10 -15.76 5.63
N PHE A 52 2.73 -15.62 4.38
CA PHE A 52 1.36 -15.88 3.93
C PHE A 52 1.16 -17.37 3.69
N LYS A 53 -0.02 -17.87 3.99
CA LYS A 53 -0.38 -19.27 3.79
C LYS A 53 -0.25 -19.69 2.32
N ASN A 54 -0.66 -18.80 1.41
CA ASN A 54 -0.50 -18.97 -0.02
C ASN A 54 0.18 -17.74 -0.64
N LYS A 55 1.07 -17.94 -1.63
CA LYS A 55 1.68 -16.84 -2.40
C LYS A 55 0.64 -15.95 -3.11
N GLY A 56 -0.52 -16.51 -3.42
CA GLY A 56 -1.65 -15.78 -4.00
C GLY A 56 -2.26 -14.76 -3.04
N ASP A 57 -2.33 -15.07 -1.75
CA ASP A 57 -2.92 -14.20 -0.72
C ASP A 57 -2.10 -12.93 -0.55
N GLU A 58 -0.77 -13.06 -0.53
CA GLU A 58 0.15 -11.90 -0.50
C GLU A 58 -0.12 -10.94 -1.65
N LYS A 59 -0.14 -11.47 -2.89
CA LYS A 59 -0.41 -10.68 -4.10
C LYS A 59 -1.76 -9.96 -4.02
N GLN A 60 -2.81 -10.67 -3.59
CA GLN A 60 -4.15 -10.09 -3.47
C GLN A 60 -4.19 -8.95 -2.45
N ILE A 61 -3.52 -9.10 -1.31
CA ILE A 61 -3.44 -8.08 -0.26
C ILE A 61 -2.73 -6.83 -0.79
N TYR A 62 -1.60 -6.99 -1.51
CA TYR A 62 -0.90 -5.87 -2.13
C TYR A 62 -1.76 -5.15 -3.17
N ASN A 63 -2.39 -5.88 -4.05
CA ASN A 63 -3.25 -5.31 -5.07
C ASN A 63 -4.48 -4.61 -4.45
N LEU A 64 -5.10 -5.23 -3.43
CA LEU A 64 -6.22 -4.64 -2.70
C LEU A 64 -5.83 -3.32 -2.02
N ARG A 65 -4.63 -3.26 -1.43
CA ARG A 65 -4.11 -2.02 -0.85
C ARG A 65 -4.06 -0.89 -1.87
N CYS A 66 -3.60 -1.16 -3.10
CA CYS A 66 -3.52 -0.15 -4.17
C CYS A 66 -4.89 0.44 -4.54
N PHE A 67 -5.97 -0.30 -4.35
CA PHE A 67 -7.33 0.15 -4.64
C PHE A 67 -8.12 0.55 -3.39
N PHE A 68 -7.49 0.56 -2.21
CA PHE A 68 -8.20 0.73 -0.93
C PHE A 68 -8.94 2.05 -0.83
N SER A 69 -8.28 3.17 -1.17
CA SER A 69 -8.89 4.51 -1.16
C SER A 69 -10.09 4.57 -2.11
N LEU A 70 -9.94 4.06 -3.34
CA LEU A 70 -11.00 4.00 -4.33
C LEU A 70 -12.19 3.18 -3.84
N LEU A 71 -11.94 2.00 -3.30
CA LEU A 71 -12.99 1.10 -2.80
C LEU A 71 -13.71 1.64 -1.57
N THR A 72 -13.03 2.43 -0.74
CA THR A 72 -13.65 3.06 0.42
C THR A 72 -14.68 4.11 0.00
N HIS A 73 -14.40 4.87 -1.07
CA HIS A 73 -15.31 5.88 -1.61
C HIS A 73 -16.37 5.27 -2.54
N HIS A 74 -16.02 4.20 -3.27
CA HIS A 74 -16.87 3.56 -4.27
C HIS A 74 -16.95 2.04 -4.06
N PRO A 75 -17.65 1.55 -3.00
CA PRO A 75 -17.69 0.13 -2.65
C PRO A 75 -18.21 -0.80 -3.75
N TRP A 76 -19.07 -0.30 -4.62
CA TRP A 76 -19.64 -1.07 -5.73
C TRP A 76 -18.58 -1.50 -6.76
N LEU A 77 -17.46 -0.76 -6.88
CA LEU A 77 -16.34 -1.13 -7.75
C LEU A 77 -15.65 -2.43 -7.32
N MET A 78 -15.91 -2.92 -6.11
CA MET A 78 -15.34 -4.19 -5.64
C MET A 78 -15.65 -5.35 -6.59
N PHE A 79 -16.84 -5.33 -7.22
CA PHE A 79 -17.22 -6.34 -8.19
C PHE A 79 -16.24 -6.40 -9.38
N PHE A 80 -15.82 -5.24 -9.90
CA PHE A 80 -14.88 -5.14 -11.03
C PHE A 80 -13.42 -5.32 -10.60
N ILE A 81 -13.04 -4.85 -9.41
CA ILE A 81 -11.66 -4.91 -8.92
C ILE A 81 -11.31 -6.31 -8.45
N ARG A 82 -12.26 -7.08 -7.94
CA ARG A 82 -12.02 -8.43 -7.42
C ARG A 82 -11.24 -9.33 -8.38
N PRO A 83 -11.58 -9.48 -9.67
CA PRO A 83 -10.79 -10.27 -10.60
C PRO A 83 -9.39 -9.69 -10.88
N LEU A 84 -9.23 -8.36 -10.81
CA LEU A 84 -7.93 -7.70 -11.00
C LEU A 84 -6.93 -8.03 -9.88
N LEU A 85 -7.42 -8.36 -8.66
CA LEU A 85 -6.54 -8.69 -7.53
C LEU A 85 -5.65 -9.91 -7.82
N TYR A 86 -6.05 -10.78 -8.72
CA TYR A 86 -5.29 -11.98 -9.09
C TYR A 86 -4.21 -11.72 -10.15
N LEU A 87 -4.23 -10.57 -10.82
CA LEU A 87 -3.31 -10.25 -11.91
C LEU A 87 -1.90 -9.91 -11.39
N PRO A 88 -0.84 -10.26 -12.14
CA PRO A 88 0.55 -10.07 -11.73
C PRO A 88 1.10 -8.67 -12.04
N PHE A 89 0.26 -7.64 -12.11
CA PHE A 89 0.66 -6.30 -12.52
C PHE A 89 1.02 -5.39 -11.33
N LYS A 90 1.85 -5.88 -10.39
CA LYS A 90 2.21 -5.17 -9.14
C LYS A 90 2.64 -3.71 -9.40
N LYS A 91 3.55 -3.46 -10.37
CA LYS A 91 4.05 -2.11 -10.67
C LYS A 91 2.96 -1.18 -11.21
N LEU A 92 2.11 -1.69 -12.10
CA LEU A 92 1.00 -0.93 -12.67
C LEU A 92 -0.01 -0.54 -11.57
N PHE A 93 -0.42 -1.52 -10.75
CA PHE A 93 -1.37 -1.29 -9.67
C PHE A 93 -0.81 -0.37 -8.60
N TRP A 94 0.49 -0.48 -8.28
CA TRP A 94 1.18 0.44 -7.40
C TRP A 94 1.12 1.89 -7.92
N THR A 95 1.41 2.10 -9.21
CA THR A 95 1.34 3.43 -9.83
C THR A 95 -0.09 3.99 -9.79
N ILE A 96 -1.08 3.18 -10.18
CA ILE A 96 -2.49 3.56 -10.13
C ILE A 96 -2.89 3.88 -8.69
N GLY A 97 -2.52 3.05 -7.72
CA GLY A 97 -2.81 3.24 -6.29
C GLY A 97 -2.28 4.56 -5.78
N ASN A 98 -1.01 4.89 -6.06
CA ASN A 98 -0.43 6.17 -5.61
C ASN A 98 -1.13 7.39 -6.25
N ILE A 99 -1.53 7.30 -7.51
CA ILE A 99 -2.30 8.37 -8.16
C ILE A 99 -3.67 8.54 -7.49
N LEU A 100 -4.36 7.44 -7.20
CA LEU A 100 -5.66 7.44 -6.52
C LEU A 100 -5.53 7.99 -5.09
N ASP A 101 -4.54 7.53 -4.33
CA ASP A 101 -4.28 7.99 -2.97
C ASP A 101 -3.97 9.49 -2.97
N GLY A 102 -3.13 9.97 -3.88
CA GLY A 102 -2.86 11.39 -4.06
C GLY A 102 -4.10 12.21 -4.41
N TYR A 103 -4.96 11.69 -5.28
CA TYR A 103 -6.22 12.33 -5.63
C TYR A 103 -7.17 12.46 -4.43
N TYR A 104 -7.39 11.37 -3.68
CA TYR A 104 -8.28 11.39 -2.51
C TYR A 104 -7.69 12.19 -1.35
N LEU A 105 -6.37 12.12 -1.15
CA LEU A 105 -5.66 12.94 -0.16
C LEU A 105 -5.88 14.43 -0.45
N ARG A 106 -5.66 14.87 -1.70
CA ARG A 106 -5.91 16.24 -2.13
C ARG A 106 -7.36 16.68 -1.89
N LYS A 107 -8.32 15.80 -2.21
CA LYS A 107 -9.75 16.09 -2.01
C LYS A 107 -10.11 16.20 -0.53
N GLY A 108 -9.43 15.44 0.35
CA GLY A 108 -9.68 15.41 1.79
C GLY A 108 -8.98 16.52 2.59
N ILE A 109 -7.96 17.15 2.02
CA ILE A 109 -7.23 18.25 2.67
C ILE A 109 -7.86 19.58 2.28
N ALA A 110 -8.02 20.51 3.23
CA ALA A 110 -8.57 21.84 3.00
C ALA A 110 -7.74 22.70 2.04
N TYR A 111 -6.43 22.45 1.96
CA TYR A 111 -5.53 23.12 1.03
C TYR A 111 -5.60 22.48 -0.36
N GLN A 112 -6.26 23.18 -1.28
CA GLN A 112 -6.38 22.72 -2.67
C GLN A 112 -5.23 23.28 -3.51
N GLN A 113 -4.26 22.43 -3.84
CA GLN A 113 -3.25 22.74 -4.87
C GLN A 113 -3.91 22.89 -6.24
N LYS A 114 -3.36 23.75 -7.08
CA LYS A 114 -3.80 23.87 -8.48
C LYS A 114 -3.55 22.52 -9.23
N PRO A 115 -4.38 22.16 -10.22
CA PRO A 115 -4.25 20.89 -10.95
C PRO A 115 -2.86 20.65 -11.55
N LEU A 116 -2.24 21.71 -12.08
CA LEU A 116 -0.88 21.64 -12.65
C LEU A 116 0.20 21.35 -11.62
N GLU A 117 0.10 21.95 -10.41
CA GLU A 117 1.02 21.69 -9.29
C GLU A 117 0.89 20.24 -8.79
N PHE A 118 -0.31 19.70 -8.78
CA PHE A 118 -0.56 18.30 -8.43
C PHE A 118 0.10 17.34 -9.43
N ILE A 119 -0.06 17.59 -10.74
CA ILE A 119 0.60 16.78 -11.78
C ILE A 119 2.12 16.85 -11.63
N GLY A 120 2.67 18.04 -11.40
CA GLY A 120 4.09 18.24 -11.13
C GLY A 120 4.58 17.46 -9.91
N SER A 121 3.82 17.47 -8.81
CA SER A 121 4.13 16.73 -7.58
C SER A 121 4.10 15.22 -7.78
N VAL A 122 3.13 14.70 -8.53
CA VAL A 122 3.04 13.27 -8.88
C VAL A 122 4.25 12.86 -9.73
N PHE A 123 4.60 13.66 -10.74
CA PHE A 123 5.75 13.38 -11.60
C PHE A 123 7.06 13.41 -10.81
N HIS A 124 7.25 14.42 -9.96
CA HIS A 124 8.41 14.53 -9.08
C HIS A 124 8.51 13.34 -8.12
N PHE A 125 7.40 12.92 -7.51
CA PHE A 125 7.37 11.75 -6.64
C PHE A 125 7.78 10.47 -7.38
N LEU A 126 7.22 10.23 -8.56
CA LEU A 126 7.54 9.04 -9.36
C LEU A 126 9.01 9.00 -9.81
N THR A 127 9.58 10.15 -10.15
CA THR A 127 10.99 10.25 -10.55
C THR A 127 11.94 10.07 -9.36
N HIS A 128 11.62 10.66 -8.21
CA HIS A 128 12.42 10.55 -6.99
C HIS A 128 12.41 9.12 -6.44
N TYR A 129 11.26 8.49 -6.42
CA TYR A 129 11.13 7.09 -6.00
C TYR A 129 11.93 6.14 -6.90
N ARG A 130 11.91 6.36 -8.22
CA ARG A 130 12.72 5.58 -9.17
C ARG A 130 14.21 5.72 -8.91
N ASN A 131 14.67 6.90 -8.52
CA ASN A 131 16.07 7.16 -8.23
C ASN A 131 16.51 6.54 -6.89
N SER A 132 15.67 6.56 -5.85
CA SER A 132 15.98 5.92 -4.58
C SER A 132 16.09 4.40 -4.70
N LEU A 133 15.27 3.77 -5.56
CA LEU A 133 15.38 2.34 -5.85
C LEU A 133 16.66 1.97 -6.63
N ARG A 134 17.19 2.87 -7.46
CA ARG A 134 18.49 2.66 -8.13
C ARG A 134 19.64 2.69 -7.14
N LEU A 135 19.69 3.70 -6.27
CA LEU A 135 20.72 3.85 -5.24
C LEU A 135 20.74 2.68 -4.23
N SER A 136 19.59 2.09 -3.94
CA SER A 136 19.50 0.89 -3.09
C SER A 136 20.07 -0.36 -3.75
N LYS A 137 20.05 -0.45 -5.08
CA LYS A 137 20.63 -1.59 -5.83
C LYS A 137 22.13 -1.51 -6.03
N ASP A 138 22.67 -0.29 -6.05
CA ASP A 138 24.11 -0.07 -6.28
C ASP A 138 24.92 -0.23 -4.97
N ASN A 139 24.25 -0.36 -3.82
CA ASN A 139 24.87 -0.56 -2.50
C ASN A 139 24.75 -2.01 -1.97
N THR A 140 24.30 -2.96 -2.78
CA THR A 140 24.26 -4.41 -2.51
C THR A 140 25.13 -5.19 -3.46
#